data_03be86dee0a14b64c00835fbbe37cc7f
#
_entry.id   03be86dee0a14b64c00835fbbe37cc7f
#
_cell.length_a   1.000
_cell.length_b   1.000
_cell.length_c   1.000
_cell.angle_alpha   90.00
_cell.angle_beta   90.00
_cell.angle_gamma   90.00
#
_symmetry.space_group_name_H-M   'P 1'
#
loop_
_entity.id
_entity.type
_entity.pdbx_description
1 polymer ?
#
loop_
_entity_poly.entity_id
_entity_poly.type
_entity_poly.pdbx_seq_one_letter_code
_entity_poly.pdbx_strand_id
1 'polypeptide(L)'
;MKRHKLWVCALTVLVLAVLGAFGAAADTTVGVTGAGTFKMEQTYVNVPELDVYFYALDGDGNPYSPVKVQAAGPELTLGDRKLEVRSVAVASDPICYIIALDNSELIAPTDFYTMLGGVRKLVASMNEGDQLMLYTTAGTTECVLPATSDKDQMYKALGNIARTEGRMDTKQLVTAVYSGIQSDYQALAPRKTAMIITDAGQVMTNMALFGTLASDAGDQIGMAAYVYLMTDKPAMFETLEQAAAGKLVLCEAATLGDELKRKQEYFATALEIRTEVPESLYGERLETLTLAMPSLGSAIRNSQTVYMGYRLTKPQVTKVETLRRDKLRLTFNQPINENADKPQLYEVRSKDIWNWRVQVKSVTIAEDGRTAELEIEPLYKGEYTVALNRVSSRMSAANVSSGRQTALFKVLVWPRDKDFYLARFRVPLLLAAVLLLVLIVSWQTVRRRDRAAEKEAEAEHLLAGAGEPDTLPRRWVTLFWSQRSSIAESRWAGMVESSLIIGSDAAQCDLCLPDKRIAPQHCVLAAQGDSLLVQPLSDRTRVYVNGERIDGEHRLQNNDTLRIGKTTVRLVL
;
A
#
# COMPACT_ATOMS: atom_id res chain seq x y z
N MET A 1 -3.65 -53.34 10.19
CA MET A 1 -4.43 -52.69 11.24
C MET A 1 -3.59 -51.93 12.27
N LYS A 2 -2.52 -52.42 12.86
CA LYS A 2 -1.71 -51.68 13.86
C LYS A 2 -1.00 -50.42 13.29
N ARG A 3 -0.50 -50.44 12.06
CA ARG A 3 0.16 -49.27 11.42
C ARG A 3 -0.82 -48.09 11.16
N HIS A 4 -2.07 -48.37 10.74
CA HIS A 4 -3.05 -47.31 10.52
C HIS A 4 -3.47 -46.59 11.81
N LYS A 5 -3.56 -47.29 12.94
CA LYS A 5 -3.88 -46.65 14.24
C LYS A 5 -2.75 -45.73 14.74
N LEU A 6 -1.48 -46.09 14.50
CA LEU A 6 -0.35 -45.21 14.84
C LEU A 6 -0.33 -43.93 14.01
N TRP A 7 -0.67 -44.04 12.73
CA TRP A 7 -0.73 -42.87 11.81
C TRP A 7 -1.89 -41.94 12.17
N VAL A 8 -3.06 -42.49 12.54
CA VAL A 8 -4.21 -41.68 12.98
C VAL A 8 -3.88 -40.94 14.29
N CYS A 9 -3.23 -41.60 15.27
CA CYS A 9 -2.79 -40.94 16.49
C CYS A 9 -1.73 -39.85 16.25
N ALA A 10 -0.76 -40.09 15.36
CA ALA A 10 0.23 -39.10 14.99
C ALA A 10 -0.44 -37.92 14.27
N LEU A 11 -1.45 -38.21 13.43
CA LEU A 11 -2.26 -37.21 12.76
C LEU A 11 -3.07 -36.36 13.74
N THR A 12 -3.68 -36.99 14.76
CA THR A 12 -4.49 -36.30 15.78
C THR A 12 -3.65 -35.32 16.62
N VAL A 13 -2.52 -35.77 17.11
CA VAL A 13 -1.57 -34.93 17.88
C VAL A 13 -1.13 -33.69 17.11
N LEU A 14 -1.13 -33.78 15.88
CA LEU A 14 -0.53 -32.88 14.96
C LEU A 14 -1.51 -31.80 14.42
N VAL A 15 -2.80 -32.07 14.11
CA VAL A 15 -3.79 -31.03 13.86
C VAL A 15 -4.13 -30.29 15.15
N LEU A 16 -4.08 -30.97 16.28
CA LEU A 16 -4.11 -30.29 17.59
C LEU A 16 -2.93 -29.31 17.73
N ALA A 17 -1.76 -29.67 17.21
CA ALA A 17 -0.61 -28.79 17.16
C ALA A 17 -0.80 -27.61 16.18
N VAL A 18 -1.36 -27.84 14.98
CA VAL A 18 -1.69 -26.77 13.99
C VAL A 18 -2.74 -25.81 14.54
N LEU A 19 -3.76 -26.33 15.18
CA LEU A 19 -4.85 -25.53 15.71
C LEU A 19 -4.47 -24.80 17.01
N GLY A 20 -3.57 -25.38 17.80
CA GLY A 20 -2.90 -24.71 18.92
C GLY A 20 -2.01 -23.55 18.47
N ALA A 21 -1.56 -23.60 17.23
CA ALA A 21 -0.62 -22.67 16.65
C ALA A 21 -1.16 -21.27 16.31
N PHE A 22 -2.42 -21.18 15.99
CA PHE A 22 -3.07 -19.90 15.68
C PHE A 22 -3.91 -19.35 16.84
N GLY A 23 -3.78 -19.91 18.00
CA GLY A 23 -4.48 -19.48 19.20
C GLY A 23 -4.29 -20.49 20.29
N ALA A 24 -3.23 -20.38 21.02
CA ALA A 24 -3.15 -20.94 22.37
C ALA A 24 -3.95 -20.11 23.38
N ALA A 25 -4.98 -19.41 22.91
CA ALA A 25 -6.13 -19.21 23.78
C ALA A 25 -6.69 -20.60 23.98
N ALA A 26 -6.59 -21.14 25.18
CA ALA A 26 -7.29 -22.35 25.52
C ALA A 26 -8.75 -22.17 25.07
N ASP A 27 -9.07 -22.77 23.92
CA ASP A 27 -10.42 -22.74 23.36
C ASP A 27 -11.27 -23.65 24.24
N THR A 28 -11.44 -23.20 25.50
CA THR A 28 -12.35 -23.81 26.43
C THR A 28 -13.75 -23.40 26.01
N THR A 29 -14.27 -24.08 24.98
CA THR A 29 -15.70 -24.12 24.78
C THR A 29 -16.29 -24.77 26.01
N VAL A 30 -16.68 -23.97 26.99
CA VAL A 30 -17.35 -24.50 28.18
C VAL A 30 -18.77 -24.81 27.77
N GLY A 31 -19.05 -26.08 27.55
CA GLY A 31 -20.41 -26.57 27.40
C GLY A 31 -21.20 -26.25 28.68
N VAL A 32 -22.23 -25.43 28.54
CA VAL A 32 -23.18 -25.18 29.62
C VAL A 32 -23.99 -26.44 29.82
N THR A 33 -23.98 -26.99 31.04
CA THR A 33 -24.86 -28.12 31.38
C THR A 33 -26.31 -27.67 31.22
N GLY A 34 -26.92 -28.11 30.13
CA GLY A 34 -28.34 -27.88 29.88
C GLY A 34 -28.68 -27.16 28.61
N ALA A 35 -27.77 -26.56 27.89
CA ALA A 35 -28.01 -26.05 26.54
C ALA A 35 -27.32 -24.72 26.23
N GLY A 36 -26.15 -24.77 25.66
CA GLY A 36 -25.56 -23.61 24.98
C GLY A 36 -24.05 -23.68 24.90
N THR A 37 -23.52 -23.01 23.89
CA THR A 37 -22.09 -22.86 23.70
C THR A 37 -21.73 -21.40 23.94
N PHE A 38 -20.70 -21.16 24.74
CA PHE A 38 -20.12 -19.85 24.92
C PHE A 38 -18.65 -19.89 24.52
N LYS A 39 -18.26 -19.03 23.57
CA LYS A 39 -16.91 -19.01 23.04
C LYS A 39 -16.48 -17.60 22.77
N MET A 40 -15.41 -17.14 23.42
CA MET A 40 -14.70 -15.93 23.03
C MET A 40 -13.77 -16.28 21.86
N GLU A 41 -13.95 -15.64 20.73
CA GLU A 41 -13.23 -16.01 19.53
C GLU A 41 -12.08 -15.06 19.23
N GLN A 42 -12.29 -13.78 19.47
CA GLN A 42 -11.31 -12.76 19.10
C GLN A 42 -11.39 -11.55 20.02
N THR A 43 -10.26 -10.92 20.22
CA THR A 43 -10.15 -9.61 20.86
C THR A 43 -9.42 -8.66 19.91
N TYR A 44 -9.88 -7.42 19.87
CA TYR A 44 -9.21 -6.35 19.18
C TYR A 44 -8.74 -5.31 20.18
N VAL A 45 -7.42 -5.18 20.31
CA VAL A 45 -6.81 -4.23 21.24
C VAL A 45 -6.45 -2.97 20.49
N ASN A 46 -7.10 -1.87 20.82
CA ASN A 46 -6.83 -0.53 20.30
C ASN A 46 -6.80 0.46 21.45
N VAL A 47 -5.84 0.29 22.33
CA VAL A 47 -5.77 1.04 23.58
C VAL A 47 -6.00 2.56 23.33
N PRO A 48 -6.98 3.19 24.00
CA PRO A 48 -7.73 2.71 25.18
C PRO A 48 -8.86 1.71 24.90
N GLU A 49 -9.26 1.50 23.69
CA GLU A 49 -10.38 0.62 23.33
C GLU A 49 -9.95 -0.85 23.32
N LEU A 50 -10.83 -1.70 23.78
CA LEU A 50 -10.73 -3.14 23.74
C LEU A 50 -12.08 -3.70 23.32
N ASP A 51 -12.13 -4.35 22.16
CA ASP A 51 -13.31 -5.01 21.64
C ASP A 51 -13.18 -6.51 21.80
N VAL A 52 -14.22 -7.14 22.32
CA VAL A 52 -14.28 -8.58 22.58
C VAL A 52 -15.38 -9.18 21.74
N TYR A 53 -15.02 -10.05 20.81
CA TYR A 53 -15.97 -10.76 19.94
C TYR A 53 -16.16 -12.18 20.43
N PHE A 54 -17.40 -12.60 20.62
CA PHE A 54 -17.74 -13.89 21.19
C PHE A 54 -19.05 -14.45 20.62
N TYR A 55 -19.24 -15.73 20.76
CA TYR A 55 -20.48 -16.41 20.41
C TYR A 55 -21.15 -16.89 21.69
N ALA A 56 -22.45 -16.71 21.73
CA ALA A 56 -23.31 -17.26 22.79
C ALA A 56 -24.50 -17.92 22.09
N LEU A 57 -24.50 -19.25 22.05
CA LEU A 57 -25.51 -20.06 21.39
C LEU A 57 -26.32 -20.84 22.44
N ASP A 58 -27.60 -21.04 22.17
CA ASP A 58 -28.44 -21.91 23.00
C ASP A 58 -28.18 -23.41 22.68
N GLY A 59 -28.93 -24.31 23.33
CA GLY A 59 -28.77 -25.75 23.13
C GLY A 59 -29.11 -26.27 21.76
N ASP A 60 -29.88 -25.49 21.01
CA ASP A 60 -30.26 -25.78 19.63
C ASP A 60 -29.29 -25.13 18.63
N GLY A 61 -28.27 -24.42 19.13
CA GLY A 61 -27.27 -23.72 18.31
C GLY A 61 -27.72 -22.36 17.82
N ASN A 62 -28.82 -21.80 18.28
CA ASN A 62 -29.27 -20.47 17.89
C ASN A 62 -28.54 -19.39 18.70
N PRO A 63 -28.17 -18.24 18.09
CA PRO A 63 -27.51 -17.18 18.84
C PRO A 63 -28.43 -16.51 19.85
N TYR A 64 -27.93 -16.28 21.06
CA TYR A 64 -28.62 -15.46 22.02
C TYR A 64 -28.70 -14.02 21.57
N SER A 65 -29.83 -13.36 21.83
CA SER A 65 -29.94 -11.92 21.53
C SER A 65 -29.02 -11.09 22.44
N PRO A 66 -28.49 -9.95 21.97
CA PRO A 66 -27.67 -9.05 22.79
C PRO A 66 -28.35 -8.65 24.10
N VAL A 67 -29.67 -8.42 24.08
CA VAL A 67 -30.46 -8.07 25.25
C VAL A 67 -30.44 -9.18 26.31
N LYS A 68 -30.52 -10.44 25.89
CA LYS A 68 -30.48 -11.59 26.81
C LYS A 68 -29.08 -11.73 27.42
N VAL A 69 -28.03 -11.55 26.62
CA VAL A 69 -26.66 -11.60 27.12
C VAL A 69 -26.35 -10.41 28.04
N GLN A 70 -26.82 -9.22 27.72
CA GLN A 70 -26.68 -8.03 28.57
C GLN A 70 -27.37 -8.24 29.92
N ALA A 71 -28.58 -8.79 29.90
CA ALA A 71 -29.35 -9.13 31.13
C ALA A 71 -28.67 -10.22 31.98
N ALA A 72 -27.89 -11.08 31.35
CA ALA A 72 -27.08 -12.08 32.05
C ALA A 72 -25.91 -11.50 32.86
N GLY A 73 -25.64 -10.20 32.73
CA GLY A 73 -24.60 -9.48 33.45
C GLY A 73 -23.19 -9.98 33.16
N PRO A 74 -22.71 -9.84 31.90
CA PRO A 74 -21.37 -10.26 31.53
C PRO A 74 -20.31 -9.53 32.37
N GLU A 75 -19.36 -10.28 32.87
CA GLU A 75 -18.23 -9.77 33.63
C GLU A 75 -16.95 -9.93 32.80
N LEU A 76 -16.25 -8.82 32.58
CA LEU A 76 -14.98 -8.78 31.85
C LEU A 76 -13.86 -8.42 32.81
N THR A 77 -12.79 -9.22 32.84
CA THR A 77 -11.60 -8.96 33.65
C THR A 77 -10.36 -9.05 32.80
N LEU A 78 -9.41 -8.13 33.00
CA LEU A 78 -8.10 -8.11 32.36
C LEU A 78 -7.04 -8.22 33.46
N GLY A 79 -6.34 -9.35 33.54
CA GLY A 79 -5.57 -9.72 34.69
C GLY A 79 -6.47 -9.73 35.95
N ASP A 80 -6.08 -8.96 36.96
CA ASP A 80 -6.85 -8.80 38.22
C ASP A 80 -7.84 -7.61 38.17
N ARG A 81 -7.95 -6.90 37.04
CA ARG A 81 -8.79 -5.70 36.92
C ARG A 81 -10.11 -6.00 36.24
N LYS A 82 -11.20 -5.65 36.90
CA LYS A 82 -12.54 -5.69 36.31
C LYS A 82 -12.68 -4.49 35.36
N LEU A 83 -13.09 -4.78 34.12
CA LEU A 83 -13.40 -3.77 33.11
C LEU A 83 -14.90 -3.50 33.08
N GLU A 84 -15.28 -2.28 32.71
CA GLU A 84 -16.68 -1.89 32.58
C GLU A 84 -17.25 -2.43 31.27
N VAL A 85 -18.31 -3.23 31.35
CA VAL A 85 -19.07 -3.66 30.16
C VAL A 85 -20.16 -2.63 29.89
N ARG A 86 -19.96 -1.77 28.90
CA ARG A 86 -20.90 -0.70 28.57
C ARG A 86 -22.14 -1.22 27.85
N SER A 87 -21.94 -2.11 26.87
CA SER A 87 -23.03 -2.68 26.08
C SER A 87 -22.61 -3.99 25.44
N VAL A 88 -23.61 -4.82 25.15
CA VAL A 88 -23.50 -5.99 24.28
C VAL A 88 -24.27 -5.69 23.00
N ALA A 89 -23.68 -5.86 21.86
CA ALA A 89 -24.30 -5.65 20.56
C ALA A 89 -24.02 -6.83 19.62
N VAL A 90 -24.70 -6.90 18.49
CA VAL A 90 -24.26 -7.76 17.38
C VAL A 90 -23.03 -7.11 16.76
N ALA A 91 -21.97 -7.90 16.56
CA ALA A 91 -20.75 -7.41 15.96
C ALA A 91 -21.02 -6.93 14.51
N SER A 92 -20.73 -5.68 14.26
CA SER A 92 -20.91 -5.04 12.94
C SER A 92 -19.61 -4.62 12.27
N ASP A 93 -18.49 -4.78 12.98
CA ASP A 93 -17.18 -4.43 12.43
C ASP A 93 -16.81 -5.31 11.25
N PRO A 94 -16.16 -4.75 10.23
CA PRO A 94 -15.68 -5.52 9.10
C PRO A 94 -14.64 -6.56 9.49
N ILE A 95 -14.52 -7.58 8.66
CA ILE A 95 -13.62 -8.72 8.87
C ILE A 95 -12.48 -8.65 7.83
N CYS A 96 -11.24 -8.84 8.30
CA CYS A 96 -10.11 -9.13 7.42
C CYS A 96 -9.97 -10.65 7.29
N TYR A 97 -10.29 -11.18 6.12
CA TYR A 97 -10.09 -12.58 5.75
C TYR A 97 -8.65 -12.75 5.27
N ILE A 98 -7.85 -13.46 6.05
CA ILE A 98 -6.45 -13.76 5.74
C ILE A 98 -6.40 -15.16 5.19
N ILE A 99 -6.34 -15.30 3.87
CA ILE A 99 -6.41 -16.59 3.21
C ILE A 99 -5.01 -17.01 2.76
N ALA A 100 -4.60 -18.20 3.18
CA ALA A 100 -3.40 -18.86 2.72
C ALA A 100 -3.78 -20.03 1.81
N LEU A 101 -3.48 -19.88 0.53
CA LEU A 101 -3.78 -20.88 -0.49
C LEU A 101 -2.56 -21.76 -0.77
N ASP A 102 -2.76 -23.03 -0.65
CA ASP A 102 -1.81 -24.00 -1.17
C ASP A 102 -1.90 -24.00 -2.71
N ASN A 103 -0.89 -23.44 -3.33
CA ASN A 103 -0.78 -23.37 -4.79
C ASN A 103 0.20 -24.40 -5.36
N SER A 104 0.47 -25.48 -4.60
CA SER A 104 1.42 -26.50 -5.04
C SER A 104 0.90 -27.33 -6.21
N GLU A 105 1.81 -27.82 -7.04
CA GLU A 105 1.51 -28.76 -8.13
C GLU A 105 1.03 -30.12 -7.64
N LEU A 106 1.09 -30.38 -6.34
CA LEU A 106 0.57 -31.60 -5.73
C LEU A 106 -0.96 -31.64 -5.74
N ILE A 107 -1.62 -30.46 -5.70
CA ILE A 107 -3.06 -30.38 -5.87
C ILE A 107 -3.42 -30.62 -7.34
N ALA A 108 -4.42 -31.47 -7.59
CA ALA A 108 -4.88 -31.71 -8.94
C ALA A 108 -5.33 -30.39 -9.63
N PRO A 109 -5.06 -30.18 -10.92
CA PRO A 109 -5.41 -28.94 -11.60
C PRO A 109 -6.88 -28.56 -11.46
N THR A 110 -7.78 -29.54 -11.59
CA THR A 110 -9.24 -29.34 -11.43
C THR A 110 -9.60 -28.83 -10.05
N ASP A 111 -9.01 -29.41 -9.01
CA ASP A 111 -9.29 -29.06 -7.61
C ASP A 111 -8.71 -27.70 -7.26
N PHE A 112 -7.53 -27.39 -7.80
CA PHE A 112 -6.91 -26.08 -7.65
C PHE A 112 -7.79 -24.95 -8.23
N TYR A 113 -8.28 -25.09 -9.46
CA TYR A 113 -9.14 -24.06 -10.04
C TYR A 113 -10.51 -24.00 -9.37
N THR A 114 -11.03 -25.14 -8.90
CA THR A 114 -12.27 -25.18 -8.11
C THR A 114 -12.09 -24.50 -6.77
N MET A 115 -10.95 -24.69 -6.11
CA MET A 115 -10.56 -23.99 -4.88
C MET A 115 -10.55 -22.47 -5.09
N LEU A 116 -9.90 -21.97 -6.16
CA LEU A 116 -9.93 -20.54 -6.49
C LEU A 116 -11.36 -20.04 -6.75
N GLY A 117 -12.20 -20.87 -7.38
CA GLY A 117 -13.62 -20.60 -7.56
C GLY A 117 -14.37 -20.46 -6.23
N GLY A 118 -14.04 -21.32 -5.24
CA GLY A 118 -14.58 -21.25 -3.88
C GLY A 118 -14.24 -19.93 -3.19
N VAL A 119 -12.97 -19.51 -3.27
CA VAL A 119 -12.55 -18.21 -2.69
C VAL A 119 -13.21 -17.03 -3.41
N ARG A 120 -13.43 -17.10 -4.72
CA ARG A 120 -14.20 -16.07 -5.46
C ARG A 120 -15.65 -15.97 -4.99
N LYS A 121 -16.30 -17.08 -4.62
CA LYS A 121 -17.64 -17.06 -4.01
C LYS A 121 -17.62 -16.33 -2.65
N LEU A 122 -16.60 -16.56 -1.81
CA LEU A 122 -16.42 -15.81 -0.57
C LEU A 122 -16.28 -14.30 -0.85
N VAL A 123 -15.41 -13.91 -1.76
CA VAL A 123 -15.23 -12.49 -2.14
C VAL A 123 -16.54 -11.86 -2.62
N ALA A 124 -17.33 -12.59 -3.41
CA ALA A 124 -18.63 -12.09 -3.87
C ALA A 124 -19.59 -11.77 -2.73
N SER A 125 -19.55 -12.58 -1.63
CA SER A 125 -20.43 -12.45 -0.46
C SER A 125 -19.89 -11.53 0.64
N MET A 126 -18.65 -11.04 0.54
CA MET A 126 -18.06 -10.11 1.52
C MET A 126 -18.87 -8.82 1.64
N ASN A 127 -19.06 -8.36 2.88
CA ASN A 127 -19.74 -7.10 3.18
C ASN A 127 -18.89 -5.89 2.78
N GLU A 128 -19.52 -4.72 2.80
CA GLU A 128 -18.80 -3.46 2.63
C GLU A 128 -17.82 -3.25 3.79
N GLY A 129 -16.58 -2.91 3.48
CA GLY A 129 -15.50 -2.74 4.46
C GLY A 129 -14.73 -4.02 4.80
N ASP A 130 -15.26 -5.21 4.50
CA ASP A 130 -14.49 -6.45 4.65
C ASP A 130 -13.24 -6.40 3.77
N GLN A 131 -12.17 -6.99 4.27
CA GLN A 131 -10.87 -7.02 3.59
C GLN A 131 -10.44 -8.44 3.28
N LEU A 132 -9.72 -8.61 2.18
CA LEU A 132 -8.99 -9.83 1.84
C LEU A 132 -7.49 -9.57 1.85
N MET A 133 -6.74 -10.41 2.55
CA MET A 133 -5.30 -10.54 2.48
C MET A 133 -4.97 -11.95 1.98
N LEU A 134 -4.12 -12.08 0.96
CA LEU A 134 -3.94 -13.36 0.28
C LEU A 134 -2.49 -13.79 0.23
N TYR A 135 -2.23 -14.99 0.67
CA TYR A 135 -0.92 -15.65 0.62
C TYR A 135 -0.98 -16.87 -0.28
N THR A 136 0.14 -17.16 -0.95
CA THR A 136 0.44 -18.43 -1.59
C THR A 136 1.56 -19.14 -0.84
N THR A 137 1.56 -20.48 -0.82
CA THR A 137 2.39 -21.24 0.12
C THR A 137 3.31 -22.29 -0.51
N ALA A 138 3.25 -22.52 -1.82
CA ALA A 138 4.11 -23.50 -2.48
C ALA A 138 5.55 -23.01 -2.62
N GLY A 139 6.51 -23.75 -2.06
CA GLY A 139 7.93 -23.41 -2.08
C GLY A 139 8.28 -22.26 -1.14
N THR A 140 7.84 -21.05 -1.46
CA THR A 140 7.97 -19.84 -0.62
C THR A 140 6.60 -19.28 -0.27
N THR A 141 6.45 -18.77 0.95
CA THR A 141 5.22 -18.07 1.31
C THR A 141 5.30 -16.62 0.90
N GLU A 142 4.39 -16.19 0.06
CA GLU A 142 4.33 -14.83 -0.47
C GLU A 142 2.97 -14.19 -0.22
N CYS A 143 2.97 -12.94 0.21
CA CYS A 143 1.76 -12.12 0.24
C CYS A 143 1.48 -11.59 -1.18
N VAL A 144 0.60 -12.26 -1.91
CA VAL A 144 0.25 -11.90 -3.30
C VAL A 144 -0.80 -10.80 -3.37
N LEU A 145 -1.51 -10.55 -2.26
CA LEU A 145 -2.44 -9.44 -2.12
C LEU A 145 -2.36 -8.89 -0.68
N PRO A 146 -1.80 -7.70 -0.46
CA PRO A 146 -1.97 -6.99 0.81
C PRO A 146 -3.45 -6.71 1.09
N ALA A 147 -3.81 -6.56 2.38
CA ALA A 147 -5.19 -6.35 2.77
C ALA A 147 -5.85 -5.20 2.00
N THR A 148 -6.96 -5.50 1.35
CA THR A 148 -7.74 -4.53 0.57
C THR A 148 -9.22 -4.85 0.67
N SER A 149 -10.08 -3.83 0.59
CA SER A 149 -11.54 -3.96 0.43
C SER A 149 -12.00 -3.83 -1.03
N ASP A 150 -11.08 -3.60 -1.95
CA ASP A 150 -11.35 -3.47 -3.39
C ASP A 150 -11.53 -4.86 -4.02
N LYS A 151 -12.78 -5.21 -4.36
CA LYS A 151 -13.12 -6.50 -4.95
C LYS A 151 -12.46 -6.73 -6.32
N ASP A 152 -12.23 -5.70 -7.11
CA ASP A 152 -11.57 -5.84 -8.41
C ASP A 152 -10.10 -6.26 -8.26
N GLN A 153 -9.41 -5.69 -7.26
CA GLN A 153 -8.05 -6.12 -6.90
C GLN A 153 -8.04 -7.57 -6.40
N MET A 154 -9.03 -7.96 -5.57
CA MET A 154 -9.16 -9.34 -5.07
C MET A 154 -9.34 -10.33 -6.24
N TYR A 155 -10.28 -10.06 -7.15
CA TYR A 155 -10.50 -10.93 -8.31
C TYR A 155 -9.30 -11.00 -9.24
N LYS A 156 -8.60 -9.88 -9.44
CA LYS A 156 -7.37 -9.82 -10.24
C LYS A 156 -6.27 -10.66 -9.61
N ALA A 157 -6.05 -10.53 -8.29
CA ALA A 157 -5.06 -11.34 -7.58
C ALA A 157 -5.36 -12.83 -7.71
N LEU A 158 -6.61 -13.24 -7.43
CA LEU A 158 -7.05 -14.64 -7.58
C LEU A 158 -6.92 -15.17 -9.01
N GLY A 159 -7.04 -14.30 -10.02
CA GLY A 159 -6.85 -14.67 -11.43
C GLY A 159 -5.40 -14.87 -11.83
N ASN A 160 -4.46 -14.32 -11.06
CA ASN A 160 -3.03 -14.38 -11.35
C ASN A 160 -2.29 -15.50 -10.59
N ILE A 161 -2.96 -16.20 -9.66
CA ILE A 161 -2.34 -17.29 -8.91
C ILE A 161 -2.14 -18.48 -9.85
N ALA A 162 -0.90 -18.91 -9.98
CA ALA A 162 -0.52 -20.11 -10.71
C ALA A 162 -0.12 -21.22 -9.74
N ARG A 163 -0.23 -22.46 -10.19
CA ARG A 163 0.37 -23.62 -9.51
C ARG A 163 1.88 -23.54 -9.64
N THR A 164 2.57 -23.89 -8.58
CA THR A 164 4.04 -23.77 -8.47
C THR A 164 4.63 -25.05 -7.90
N GLU A 165 5.82 -25.40 -8.35
CA GLU A 165 6.59 -26.48 -7.72
C GLU A 165 6.90 -26.13 -6.26
N GLY A 166 6.88 -27.15 -5.41
CA GLY A 166 7.22 -27.02 -4.00
C GLY A 166 6.08 -27.48 -3.09
N ARG A 167 6.36 -27.46 -1.80
CA ARG A 167 5.42 -27.82 -0.75
C ARG A 167 5.22 -26.64 0.19
N MET A 168 4.10 -26.62 0.84
CA MET A 168 3.82 -25.64 1.89
C MET A 168 4.80 -25.80 3.06
N ASP A 169 5.54 -24.75 3.38
CA ASP A 169 6.30 -24.63 4.61
C ASP A 169 5.44 -23.88 5.66
N THR A 170 4.94 -24.64 6.60
CA THR A 170 4.06 -24.16 7.64
C THR A 170 4.70 -23.13 8.56
N LYS A 171 5.99 -23.29 8.86
CA LYS A 171 6.74 -22.34 9.68
C LYS A 171 6.85 -21.01 8.98
N GLN A 172 7.21 -21.03 7.71
CA GLN A 172 7.32 -19.84 6.89
C GLN A 172 5.95 -19.16 6.75
N LEU A 173 4.88 -19.94 6.53
CA LEU A 173 3.51 -19.43 6.45
C LEU A 173 3.11 -18.68 7.72
N VAL A 174 3.25 -19.33 8.88
CA VAL A 174 2.90 -18.72 10.18
C VAL A 174 3.69 -17.43 10.37
N THR A 175 4.99 -17.47 10.17
CA THR A 175 5.85 -16.28 10.32
C THR A 175 5.44 -15.16 9.37
N ALA A 176 5.16 -15.45 8.10
CA ALA A 176 4.77 -14.47 7.10
C ALA A 176 3.42 -13.81 7.43
N VAL A 177 2.42 -14.63 7.78
CA VAL A 177 1.08 -14.15 8.14
C VAL A 177 1.14 -13.24 9.37
N TYR A 178 1.82 -13.69 10.44
CA TYR A 178 1.92 -12.88 11.65
C TYR A 178 2.72 -11.61 11.46
N SER A 179 3.83 -11.66 10.74
CA SER A 179 4.61 -10.46 10.42
C SER A 179 3.78 -9.47 9.60
N GLY A 180 3.01 -9.96 8.63
CA GLY A 180 2.09 -9.13 7.84
C GLY A 180 1.01 -8.47 8.70
N ILE A 181 0.40 -9.23 9.61
CA ILE A 181 -0.61 -8.70 10.53
C ILE A 181 0.01 -7.66 11.47
N GLN A 182 1.17 -7.94 12.04
CA GLN A 182 1.85 -7.00 12.95
C GLN A 182 2.24 -5.70 12.25
N SER A 183 2.74 -5.78 11.02
CA SER A 183 3.17 -4.59 10.28
C SER A 183 2.01 -3.67 9.93
N ASP A 184 0.84 -4.22 9.66
CA ASP A 184 -0.32 -3.51 9.14
C ASP A 184 -1.53 -3.50 10.08
N TYR A 185 -1.34 -3.94 11.32
CA TYR A 185 -2.42 -4.18 12.29
C TYR A 185 -3.48 -3.07 12.36
N GLN A 186 -3.08 -1.80 12.23
CA GLN A 186 -4.00 -0.66 12.24
C GLN A 186 -4.77 -0.44 10.93
N ALA A 187 -4.20 -0.92 9.82
CA ALA A 187 -4.85 -0.82 8.51
C ALA A 187 -5.82 -1.99 8.28
N LEU A 188 -5.67 -3.06 9.08
CA LEU A 188 -6.54 -4.22 9.01
C LEU A 188 -7.87 -3.95 9.72
N ALA A 189 -8.93 -4.53 9.18
CA ALA A 189 -10.23 -4.54 9.84
C ALA A 189 -10.12 -5.08 11.28
N PRO A 190 -10.93 -4.59 12.23
CA PRO A 190 -10.86 -5.00 13.65
C PRO A 190 -10.96 -6.50 13.84
N ARG A 191 -11.88 -7.15 13.16
CA ARG A 191 -12.04 -8.62 13.19
C ARG A 191 -11.11 -9.25 12.16
N LYS A 192 -10.40 -10.31 12.55
CA LYS A 192 -9.43 -11.00 11.68
C LYS A 192 -9.65 -12.49 11.78
N THR A 193 -9.55 -13.18 10.65
CA THR A 193 -9.60 -14.63 10.62
C THR A 193 -8.60 -15.17 9.60
N ALA A 194 -7.81 -16.17 10.01
CA ALA A 194 -6.93 -16.87 9.09
C ALA A 194 -7.64 -18.14 8.58
N MET A 195 -7.55 -18.36 7.26
CA MET A 195 -8.10 -19.53 6.60
C MET A 195 -7.00 -20.17 5.73
N ILE A 196 -6.55 -21.33 6.13
CA ILE A 196 -5.56 -22.10 5.37
C ILE A 196 -6.32 -23.12 4.53
N ILE A 197 -6.14 -23.09 3.22
CA ILE A 197 -6.81 -24.00 2.30
C ILE A 197 -5.77 -24.88 1.62
N THR A 198 -5.83 -26.18 1.86
CA THR A 198 -4.87 -27.18 1.39
C THR A 198 -5.56 -28.52 1.13
N ASP A 199 -4.84 -29.47 0.58
CA ASP A 199 -5.31 -30.83 0.40
C ASP A 199 -4.72 -31.81 1.45
N ALA A 200 -5.30 -33.00 1.51
CA ALA A 200 -4.90 -34.04 2.45
C ALA A 200 -3.45 -34.54 2.27
N GLY A 201 -2.90 -34.41 1.05
CA GLY A 201 -1.53 -34.85 0.76
C GLY A 201 -0.48 -33.98 1.44
N GLN A 202 -0.73 -32.69 1.55
CA GLN A 202 0.17 -31.73 2.20
C GLN A 202 0.19 -31.87 3.72
N VAL A 203 -0.98 -32.05 4.31
CA VAL A 203 -1.13 -32.19 5.77
C VAL A 203 -0.31 -33.36 6.31
N MET A 204 -0.20 -34.45 5.56
CA MET A 204 0.54 -35.65 5.98
C MET A 204 2.05 -35.44 6.10
N THR A 205 2.64 -34.42 5.50
CA THR A 205 4.08 -34.28 5.39
C THR A 205 4.72 -33.22 6.30
N ASN A 206 3.97 -32.22 6.77
CA ASN A 206 4.53 -31.02 7.45
C ASN A 206 4.12 -30.83 8.91
N MET A 207 3.61 -31.80 9.53
CA MET A 207 2.78 -31.80 10.72
C MET A 207 3.46 -31.50 12.06
N ALA A 208 4.74 -31.76 12.22
CA ALA A 208 5.45 -31.62 13.50
C ALA A 208 5.83 -30.17 13.86
N LEU A 209 5.88 -29.28 12.88
CA LEU A 209 6.37 -27.89 13.03
C LEU A 209 5.31 -26.87 13.42
N PHE A 210 4.04 -27.17 13.23
CA PHE A 210 2.95 -26.25 13.56
C PHE A 210 2.82 -25.95 15.06
N GLY A 211 3.17 -26.91 15.91
CA GLY A 211 2.93 -26.81 17.35
C GLY A 211 3.84 -25.86 18.11
N THR A 212 5.07 -25.67 17.67
CA THR A 212 6.08 -24.91 18.44
C THR A 212 6.15 -23.42 18.13
N LEU A 213 5.68 -23.00 16.96
CA LEU A 213 5.81 -21.58 16.55
C LEU A 213 4.60 -20.75 16.86
N ALA A 214 3.57 -21.38 17.17
CA ALA A 214 2.26 -20.82 17.27
C ALA A 214 1.87 -20.38 18.65
N SER A 215 2.47 -20.93 19.68
CA SER A 215 2.24 -20.51 21.05
C SER A 215 2.64 -19.04 21.26
N ASP A 216 3.78 -18.62 20.72
CA ASP A 216 4.31 -17.27 20.98
C ASP A 216 3.66 -16.18 20.13
N ALA A 217 3.26 -16.48 18.89
CA ALA A 217 2.69 -15.46 17.99
C ALA A 217 1.15 -15.43 18.05
N GLY A 218 0.50 -16.57 18.22
CA GLY A 218 -0.96 -16.66 18.34
C GLY A 218 -1.53 -15.92 19.55
N ASP A 219 -0.84 -16.00 20.67
CA ASP A 219 -1.20 -15.32 21.91
C ASP A 219 -1.18 -13.80 21.78
N GLN A 220 -0.37 -13.26 20.86
CA GLN A 220 -0.24 -11.81 20.68
C GLN A 220 -1.35 -11.18 19.84
N ILE A 221 -1.99 -11.91 18.94
CA ILE A 221 -2.96 -11.34 17.99
C ILE A 221 -4.41 -11.66 18.35
N GLY A 222 -4.65 -12.72 19.13
CA GLY A 222 -5.99 -13.12 19.55
C GLY A 222 -6.91 -13.39 18.35
N MET A 223 -6.46 -14.16 17.36
CA MET A 223 -7.14 -14.38 16.09
C MET A 223 -7.58 -15.84 15.95
N ALA A 224 -8.79 -16.05 15.41
CA ALA A 224 -9.23 -17.39 15.04
C ALA A 224 -8.60 -17.85 13.73
N ALA A 225 -8.13 -19.09 13.68
CA ALA A 225 -7.65 -19.73 12.48
C ALA A 225 -8.41 -21.01 12.16
N TYR A 226 -8.65 -21.24 10.89
CA TYR A 226 -9.36 -22.38 10.35
C TYR A 226 -8.53 -23.05 9.26
N VAL A 227 -8.58 -24.37 9.22
CA VAL A 227 -7.95 -25.16 8.16
C VAL A 227 -9.07 -25.82 7.36
N TYR A 228 -9.12 -25.56 6.07
CA TYR A 228 -9.98 -26.22 5.11
C TYR A 228 -9.16 -27.29 4.41
N LEU A 229 -9.44 -28.53 4.76
CA LEU A 229 -8.77 -29.69 4.22
C LEU A 229 -9.62 -30.30 3.11
N MET A 230 -9.19 -30.11 1.87
CA MET A 230 -9.84 -30.71 0.73
C MET A 230 -9.53 -32.21 0.65
N THR A 231 -10.55 -33.05 0.68
CA THR A 231 -10.41 -34.51 0.64
C THR A 231 -11.65 -35.17 0.08
N ASP A 232 -11.45 -36.22 -0.70
CA ASP A 232 -12.49 -37.16 -1.15
C ASP A 232 -12.76 -38.30 -0.15
N LYS A 233 -12.00 -38.33 0.95
CA LYS A 233 -12.05 -39.37 1.98
C LYS A 233 -12.19 -38.78 3.40
N PRO A 234 -13.26 -38.01 3.68
CA PRO A 234 -13.44 -37.35 4.97
C PRO A 234 -13.40 -38.32 6.17
N ALA A 235 -13.92 -39.54 6.01
CA ALA A 235 -13.91 -40.56 7.05
C ALA A 235 -12.47 -40.90 7.58
N MET A 236 -11.44 -40.64 6.83
CA MET A 236 -10.05 -40.81 7.28
C MET A 236 -9.63 -39.76 8.31
N PHE A 237 -10.29 -38.64 8.34
CA PHE A 237 -9.95 -37.45 9.11
C PHE A 237 -10.98 -37.07 10.19
N GLU A 238 -12.08 -37.82 10.32
CA GLU A 238 -13.16 -37.54 11.29
C GLU A 238 -12.67 -37.40 12.73
N THR A 239 -11.80 -38.30 13.19
CA THR A 239 -11.22 -38.21 14.55
C THR A 239 -10.43 -36.91 14.72
N LEU A 240 -9.81 -36.44 13.68
CA LEU A 240 -9.02 -35.22 13.65
C LEU A 240 -9.92 -33.99 13.69
N GLU A 241 -10.98 -33.98 12.89
CA GLU A 241 -11.98 -32.93 12.85
C GLU A 241 -12.66 -32.76 14.22
N GLN A 242 -13.05 -33.88 14.84
CA GLN A 242 -13.62 -33.88 16.20
C GLN A 242 -12.64 -33.30 17.24
N ALA A 243 -11.35 -33.68 17.16
CA ALA A 243 -10.32 -33.15 18.05
C ALA A 243 -10.01 -31.67 17.82
N ALA A 244 -10.27 -31.19 16.61
CA ALA A 244 -10.00 -29.80 16.20
C ALA A 244 -11.08 -28.79 16.63
N ALA A 245 -12.13 -29.25 17.32
CA ALA A 245 -13.19 -28.40 17.89
C ALA A 245 -13.77 -27.37 16.89
N GLY A 246 -13.99 -27.79 15.63
CA GLY A 246 -14.56 -26.96 14.56
C GLY A 246 -13.58 -25.97 13.90
N LYS A 247 -12.29 -26.11 14.17
CA LYS A 247 -11.24 -25.34 13.47
C LYS A 247 -10.72 -26.04 12.21
N LEU A 248 -10.91 -27.35 12.09
CA LEU A 248 -10.67 -28.11 10.87
C LEU A 248 -12.01 -28.36 10.20
N VAL A 249 -12.09 -28.04 8.92
CA VAL A 249 -13.26 -28.27 8.05
C VAL A 249 -12.84 -29.24 6.96
N LEU A 250 -13.47 -30.41 6.93
CA LEU A 250 -13.28 -31.39 5.85
C LEU A 250 -14.27 -31.08 4.75
N CYS A 251 -13.81 -30.91 3.53
CA CYS A 251 -14.67 -30.62 2.40
C CYS A 251 -14.08 -31.19 1.10
N GLU A 252 -14.93 -31.36 0.10
CA GLU A 252 -14.47 -31.54 -1.27
C GLU A 252 -14.14 -30.19 -1.88
N ALA A 253 -13.28 -30.15 -2.90
CA ALA A 253 -12.96 -28.90 -3.61
C ALA A 253 -14.25 -28.22 -4.14
N ALA A 254 -15.24 -29.00 -4.60
CA ALA A 254 -16.51 -28.50 -5.11
C ALA A 254 -17.37 -27.78 -4.07
N THR A 255 -17.31 -28.20 -2.81
CA THR A 255 -18.13 -27.65 -1.71
C THR A 255 -17.40 -26.59 -0.91
N LEU A 256 -16.10 -26.37 -1.14
CA LEU A 256 -15.29 -25.39 -0.40
C LEU A 256 -15.93 -24.00 -0.35
N GLY A 257 -16.46 -23.52 -1.49
CA GLY A 257 -17.09 -22.20 -1.55
C GLY A 257 -18.30 -22.06 -0.64
N ASP A 258 -19.07 -23.13 -0.50
CA ASP A 258 -20.25 -23.16 0.36
C ASP A 258 -19.84 -23.27 1.85
N GLU A 259 -18.76 -23.98 2.16
CA GLU A 259 -18.18 -24.03 3.50
C GLU A 259 -17.62 -22.67 3.93
N LEU A 260 -16.90 -21.98 3.04
CA LEU A 260 -16.39 -20.62 3.30
C LEU A 260 -17.55 -19.64 3.56
N LYS A 261 -18.62 -19.72 2.76
CA LYS A 261 -19.81 -18.89 2.94
C LYS A 261 -20.52 -19.22 4.27
N ARG A 262 -20.69 -20.49 4.61
CA ARG A 262 -21.26 -20.92 5.89
C ARG A 262 -20.47 -20.37 7.08
N LYS A 263 -19.14 -20.35 6.98
CA LYS A 263 -18.28 -19.76 8.00
C LYS A 263 -18.46 -18.23 8.09
N GLN A 264 -18.64 -17.55 6.98
CA GLN A 264 -18.96 -16.13 6.97
C GLN A 264 -20.31 -15.83 7.66
N GLU A 265 -21.33 -16.65 7.35
CA GLU A 265 -22.64 -16.56 8.02
C GLU A 265 -22.53 -16.78 9.53
N TYR A 266 -21.69 -17.73 9.96
CA TYR A 266 -21.38 -17.95 11.37
C TYR A 266 -20.74 -16.71 12.01
N PHE A 267 -19.79 -16.05 11.33
CA PHE A 267 -19.15 -14.83 11.84
C PHE A 267 -20.14 -13.67 12.00
N ALA A 268 -21.22 -13.64 11.24
CA ALA A 268 -22.27 -12.63 11.36
C ALA A 268 -23.10 -12.79 12.64
N THR A 269 -23.04 -13.94 13.32
CA THR A 269 -23.75 -14.19 14.59
C THR A 269 -22.96 -13.78 15.82
N ALA A 270 -21.74 -13.28 15.65
CA ALA A 270 -20.90 -12.84 16.77
C ALA A 270 -21.53 -11.68 17.53
N LEU A 271 -21.35 -11.70 18.83
CA LEU A 271 -21.63 -10.57 19.71
C LEU A 271 -20.35 -9.82 20.04
N GLU A 272 -20.50 -8.56 20.39
CA GLU A 272 -19.41 -7.65 20.69
C GLU A 272 -19.62 -6.96 22.02
N ILE A 273 -18.54 -6.90 22.81
CA ILE A 273 -18.42 -6.03 23.98
C ILE A 273 -17.34 -5.01 23.69
N ARG A 274 -17.68 -3.73 23.77
CA ARG A 274 -16.71 -2.62 23.75
C ARG A 274 -16.46 -2.12 25.15
N THR A 275 -15.17 -1.96 25.49
CA THR A 275 -14.73 -1.47 26.78
C THR A 275 -13.48 -0.61 26.66
N GLU A 276 -13.18 0.14 27.71
CA GLU A 276 -11.92 0.88 27.79
C GLU A 276 -10.97 0.25 28.80
N VAL A 277 -9.71 0.15 28.40
CA VAL A 277 -8.64 -0.33 29.27
C VAL A 277 -8.08 0.84 30.06
N PRO A 278 -7.90 0.73 31.37
CA PRO A 278 -7.23 1.75 32.17
C PRO A 278 -5.79 1.97 31.74
N GLU A 279 -5.32 3.22 31.77
CA GLU A 279 -3.98 3.60 31.33
C GLU A 279 -2.86 2.83 32.08
N SER A 280 -3.11 2.41 33.33
CA SER A 280 -2.17 1.60 34.11
C SER A 280 -1.91 0.20 33.55
N LEU A 281 -2.77 -0.27 32.63
CA LEU A 281 -2.64 -1.57 31.97
C LEU A 281 -2.04 -1.48 30.58
N TYR A 282 -1.68 -0.30 30.12
CA TYR A 282 -0.99 -0.12 28.84
C TYR A 282 0.47 -0.63 28.92
N GLY A 283 0.98 -1.16 27.82
CA GLY A 283 2.39 -1.55 27.70
C GLY A 283 2.61 -2.85 26.93
N GLU A 284 3.88 -3.14 26.64
CA GLU A 284 4.29 -4.37 25.92
C GLU A 284 4.26 -5.57 26.88
N ARG A 285 3.09 -6.07 27.17
CA ARG A 285 2.88 -7.22 28.04
C ARG A 285 1.70 -8.06 27.61
N LEU A 286 1.73 -9.31 27.98
CA LEU A 286 0.61 -10.23 27.86
C LEU A 286 -0.24 -10.15 29.13
N GLU A 287 -1.55 -10.08 28.96
CA GLU A 287 -2.54 -10.12 30.03
C GLU A 287 -3.60 -11.17 29.74
N THR A 288 -4.16 -11.76 30.78
CA THR A 288 -5.27 -12.71 30.62
C THR A 288 -6.58 -11.93 30.63
N LEU A 289 -7.29 -11.93 29.51
CA LEU A 289 -8.65 -11.42 29.41
C LEU A 289 -9.62 -12.55 29.69
N THR A 290 -10.55 -12.35 30.61
CA THR A 290 -11.57 -13.34 30.95
C THR A 290 -12.94 -12.71 30.80
N LEU A 291 -13.81 -13.37 30.05
CA LEU A 291 -15.23 -13.07 29.97
C LEU A 291 -16.02 -14.16 30.67
N ALA A 292 -16.84 -13.78 31.65
CA ALA A 292 -17.68 -14.68 32.42
C ALA A 292 -19.14 -14.23 32.39
N MET A 293 -20.06 -15.18 32.53
CA MET A 293 -21.50 -14.91 32.59
C MET A 293 -22.10 -15.63 33.82
N PRO A 294 -21.92 -15.07 35.02
CA PRO A 294 -22.26 -15.75 36.28
C PRO A 294 -23.72 -16.16 36.39
N SER A 295 -24.63 -15.37 35.82
CA SER A 295 -26.08 -15.64 35.91
C SER A 295 -26.54 -16.77 34.97
N LEU A 296 -25.75 -17.14 33.96
CA LEU A 296 -26.05 -18.30 33.11
C LEU A 296 -25.40 -19.59 33.62
N GLY A 297 -24.55 -19.49 34.64
CA GLY A 297 -23.88 -20.61 35.29
C GLY A 297 -22.44 -20.27 35.68
N SER A 298 -22.01 -20.71 36.88
CA SER A 298 -20.66 -20.43 37.39
C SER A 298 -19.52 -21.00 36.54
N ALA A 299 -19.83 -21.95 35.67
CA ALA A 299 -18.87 -22.58 34.75
C ALA A 299 -18.72 -21.84 33.42
N ILE A 300 -19.58 -20.84 33.13
CA ILE A 300 -19.52 -20.11 31.88
C ILE A 300 -18.45 -19.03 31.98
N ARG A 301 -17.23 -19.43 31.66
CA ARG A 301 -16.05 -18.58 31.70
C ARG A 301 -15.14 -18.97 30.55
N ASN A 302 -14.70 -17.97 29.78
CA ASN A 302 -13.73 -18.15 28.73
C ASN A 302 -12.59 -17.14 28.91
N SER A 303 -11.36 -17.59 28.74
CA SER A 303 -10.17 -16.74 28.93
C SER A 303 -9.28 -16.80 27.70
N GLN A 304 -8.71 -15.66 27.34
CA GLN A 304 -7.78 -15.50 26.25
C GLN A 304 -6.61 -14.65 26.69
N THR A 305 -5.41 -14.98 26.25
CA THR A 305 -4.25 -14.11 26.40
C THR A 305 -4.30 -13.00 25.38
N VAL A 306 -4.08 -11.77 25.79
CA VAL A 306 -4.10 -10.58 24.94
C VAL A 306 -2.81 -9.79 25.12
N TYR A 307 -2.26 -9.32 24.01
CA TYR A 307 -1.08 -8.48 24.01
C TYR A 307 -1.46 -7.01 24.07
N MET A 308 -1.10 -6.35 25.17
CA MET A 308 -1.48 -4.97 25.45
C MET A 308 -0.59 -3.93 24.78
N GLY A 309 0.49 -4.35 24.12
CA GLY A 309 1.40 -3.48 23.39
C GLY A 309 0.89 -3.07 22.00
N TYR A 310 -0.18 -3.68 21.50
CA TYR A 310 -0.82 -3.22 20.27
C TYR A 310 -1.48 -1.87 20.48
N ARG A 311 -0.68 -0.88 20.21
CA ARG A 311 -1.17 0.45 20.07
C ARG A 311 -1.29 0.70 18.63
N LEU A 312 -2.42 0.81 18.34
CA LEU A 312 -2.97 0.70 17.03
C LEU A 312 -2.96 2.01 16.30
N THR A 313 -3.07 3.11 16.97
CA THR A 313 -2.84 4.40 16.35
C THR A 313 -1.36 4.71 16.43
N LYS A 314 -0.69 4.76 15.27
CA LYS A 314 0.65 5.34 15.18
C LYS A 314 0.62 6.74 15.81
N PRO A 315 1.68 7.21 16.45
CA PRO A 315 1.74 8.57 16.97
C PRO A 315 1.33 9.58 15.88
N GLN A 316 0.31 10.37 16.17
CA GLN A 316 -0.25 11.38 15.27
C GLN A 316 -0.45 12.68 16.01
N VAL A 317 -0.28 13.79 15.30
CA VAL A 317 -0.64 15.09 15.81
C VAL A 317 -2.14 15.29 15.63
N THR A 318 -2.87 15.42 16.73
CA THR A 318 -4.31 15.68 16.76
C THR A 318 -4.64 17.16 16.75
N LYS A 319 -3.76 17.99 17.32
CA LYS A 319 -3.93 19.43 17.39
C LYS A 319 -2.59 20.15 17.24
N VAL A 320 -2.61 21.27 16.51
CA VAL A 320 -1.48 22.20 16.41
C VAL A 320 -1.94 23.57 16.86
N GLU A 321 -1.27 24.13 17.87
CA GLU A 321 -1.51 25.47 18.40
C GLU A 321 -0.30 26.35 18.16
N THR A 322 -0.51 27.52 17.58
CA THR A 322 0.55 28.52 17.41
C THR A 322 0.60 29.40 18.65
N LEU A 323 1.56 29.16 19.54
CA LEU A 323 1.71 29.92 20.78
C LEU A 323 2.35 31.30 20.53
N ARG A 324 3.36 31.31 19.67
CA ARG A 324 4.07 32.51 19.20
C ARG A 324 4.51 32.32 17.76
N ARG A 325 5.01 33.40 17.14
CA ARG A 325 5.52 33.35 15.75
C ARG A 325 6.58 32.26 15.54
N ASP A 326 7.35 31.94 16.57
CA ASP A 326 8.46 31.01 16.57
C ASP A 326 8.22 29.77 17.44
N LYS A 327 6.99 29.57 17.93
CA LYS A 327 6.69 28.47 18.85
C LYS A 327 5.34 27.81 18.56
N LEU A 328 5.37 26.50 18.36
CA LEU A 328 4.18 25.64 18.19
C LEU A 328 4.03 24.71 19.39
N ARG A 329 2.79 24.39 19.73
CA ARG A 329 2.44 23.28 20.60
C ARG A 329 1.71 22.23 19.80
N LEU A 330 2.19 21.01 19.88
CA LEU A 330 1.57 19.83 19.26
C LEU A 330 0.92 19.00 20.35
N THR A 331 -0.30 18.55 20.12
CA THR A 331 -0.97 17.53 20.95
C THR A 331 -1.03 16.23 20.17
N PHE A 332 -0.73 15.12 20.80
CA PHE A 332 -0.70 13.80 20.20
C PHE A 332 -1.89 12.95 20.65
N ASN A 333 -2.29 12.00 19.81
CA ASN A 333 -3.33 11.01 20.12
C ASN A 333 -2.91 10.06 21.27
N GLN A 334 -1.61 9.96 21.59
CA GLN A 334 -1.04 9.08 22.60
C GLN A 334 0.28 9.63 23.13
N PRO A 335 0.76 9.15 24.30
CA PRO A 335 2.06 9.55 24.80
C PRO A 335 3.19 9.10 23.87
N ILE A 336 4.05 10.03 23.48
CA ILE A 336 5.25 9.78 22.68
C ILE A 336 6.46 9.51 23.58
N ASN A 337 7.44 8.79 23.03
CA ASN A 337 8.66 8.43 23.73
C ASN A 337 9.52 9.69 24.00
N GLU A 338 10.27 9.70 25.09
CA GLU A 338 11.18 10.78 25.45
C GLU A 338 12.25 11.04 24.37
N ASN A 339 12.64 10.02 23.61
CA ASN A 339 13.55 10.16 22.46
C ASN A 339 12.99 11.00 21.30
N ALA A 340 11.74 11.43 21.38
CA ALA A 340 11.10 12.31 20.39
C ALA A 340 11.45 13.79 20.58
N ASP A 341 12.37 14.14 21.47
CA ASP A 341 12.93 15.49 21.67
C ASP A 341 13.81 15.99 20.52
N LYS A 342 14.05 15.14 19.51
CA LYS A 342 14.95 15.42 18.38
C LYS A 342 14.25 16.22 17.28
N PRO A 343 14.75 17.43 16.90
CA PRO A 343 14.13 18.28 15.87
C PRO A 343 13.91 17.61 14.50
N GLN A 344 14.81 16.68 14.11
CA GLN A 344 14.72 15.97 12.83
C GLN A 344 13.52 15.04 12.70
N LEU A 345 12.85 14.72 13.81
CA LEU A 345 11.65 13.90 13.82
C LEU A 345 10.39 14.70 13.44
N TYR A 346 10.51 16.01 13.33
CA TYR A 346 9.40 16.90 13.02
C TYR A 346 9.68 17.65 11.73
N GLU A 347 8.76 17.58 10.81
CA GLU A 347 8.84 18.30 9.56
C GLU A 347 7.68 19.28 9.45
N VAL A 348 7.99 20.58 9.47
CA VAL A 348 7.02 21.66 9.29
C VAL A 348 7.22 22.24 7.89
N ARG A 349 6.13 22.28 7.08
CA ARG A 349 6.16 22.85 5.73
C ARG A 349 5.03 23.82 5.49
N SER A 350 5.31 24.85 4.71
CA SER A 350 4.24 25.71 4.18
C SER A 350 3.51 24.97 3.06
N LYS A 351 2.20 25.20 2.92
CA LYS A 351 1.37 24.61 1.88
C LYS A 351 1.20 25.55 0.67
N ASP A 352 2.09 26.51 0.52
CA ASP A 352 2.13 27.35 -0.68
C ASP A 352 2.88 26.64 -1.85
N ILE A 353 2.87 27.30 -3.00
CA ILE A 353 3.48 26.76 -4.23
C ILE A 353 4.97 26.40 -4.09
N TRP A 354 5.66 26.95 -3.08
CA TRP A 354 7.09 26.74 -2.86
C TRP A 354 7.35 25.62 -1.85
N ASN A 355 6.35 25.18 -1.09
CA ASN A 355 6.45 24.11 -0.11
C ASN A 355 7.66 24.27 0.84
N TRP A 356 7.84 25.47 1.40
CA TRP A 356 8.99 25.80 2.24
C TRP A 356 9.07 24.90 3.48
N ARG A 357 10.24 24.39 3.74
CA ARG A 357 10.53 23.74 5.02
C ARG A 357 10.84 24.82 6.06
N VAL A 358 10.12 24.77 7.19
CA VAL A 358 10.37 25.59 8.39
C VAL A 358 11.32 24.81 9.28
N GLN A 359 12.45 25.38 9.63
CA GLN A 359 13.43 24.69 10.48
C GLN A 359 12.90 24.57 11.90
N VAL A 360 12.89 23.34 12.44
CA VAL A 360 12.67 23.06 13.87
C VAL A 360 14.02 23.15 14.57
N LYS A 361 14.10 23.99 15.60
CA LYS A 361 15.34 24.27 16.33
C LYS A 361 15.48 23.39 17.55
N SER A 362 14.42 23.30 18.35
CA SER A 362 14.36 22.48 19.56
C SER A 362 12.95 21.93 19.75
N VAL A 363 12.86 20.86 20.53
CA VAL A 363 11.61 20.20 20.90
C VAL A 363 11.66 19.91 22.39
N THR A 364 10.60 20.26 23.11
CA THR A 364 10.43 19.95 24.52
C THR A 364 9.17 19.13 24.69
N ILE A 365 9.26 17.92 25.23
CA ILE A 365 8.14 17.05 25.50
C ILE A 365 7.67 17.29 26.93
N ALA A 366 6.34 17.44 27.11
CA ALA A 366 5.76 17.54 28.44
C ALA A 366 5.80 16.19 29.18
N GLU A 367 5.70 16.21 30.52
CA GLU A 367 5.77 15.01 31.36
C GLU A 367 4.69 13.96 31.00
N ASP A 368 3.51 14.42 30.56
CA ASP A 368 2.43 13.56 30.11
C ASP A 368 2.76 12.80 28.81
N GLY A 369 3.80 13.22 28.10
CA GLY A 369 4.19 12.69 26.80
C GLY A 369 3.20 12.99 25.67
N ARG A 370 2.05 13.62 25.97
CA ARG A 370 0.99 13.90 24.98
C ARG A 370 1.11 15.26 24.31
N THR A 371 2.02 16.08 24.83
CA THR A 371 2.23 17.44 24.35
C THR A 371 3.71 17.68 24.06
N ALA A 372 4.03 18.28 22.93
CA ALA A 372 5.37 18.76 22.61
C ALA A 372 5.34 20.23 22.19
N GLU A 373 6.30 21.01 22.68
CA GLU A 373 6.53 22.37 22.25
C GLU A 373 7.75 22.43 21.31
N LEU A 374 7.54 22.98 20.13
CA LEU A 374 8.57 23.14 19.10
C LEU A 374 8.99 24.59 19.01
N GLU A 375 10.27 24.87 19.16
CA GLU A 375 10.86 26.12 18.73
C GLU A 375 11.28 26.01 17.26
N ILE A 376 10.80 26.94 16.46
CA ILE A 376 10.92 26.89 15.00
C ILE A 376 11.42 28.21 14.45
N GLU A 377 11.71 28.26 13.16
CA GLU A 377 11.83 29.52 12.43
C GLU A 377 10.50 30.29 12.46
N PRO A 378 10.54 31.65 12.44
CA PRO A 378 9.32 32.45 12.50
C PRO A 378 8.32 32.11 11.40
N LEU A 379 7.05 31.90 11.80
CA LEU A 379 5.93 31.66 10.89
C LEU A 379 5.36 32.96 10.35
N TYR A 380 4.75 32.86 9.19
CA TYR A 380 4.05 33.93 8.51
C TYR A 380 2.65 33.48 8.15
N LYS A 381 1.77 34.43 7.84
CA LYS A 381 0.40 34.15 7.41
C LYS A 381 0.39 33.13 6.26
N GLY A 382 -0.33 32.03 6.48
CA GLY A 382 -0.44 30.95 5.50
C GLY A 382 -0.94 29.65 6.10
N GLU A 383 -1.03 28.63 5.28
CA GLU A 383 -1.32 27.25 5.69
C GLU A 383 -0.01 26.46 5.80
N TYR A 384 0.03 25.60 6.81
CA TYR A 384 1.21 24.79 7.12
C TYR A 384 0.80 23.38 7.46
N THR A 385 1.71 22.44 7.25
CA THR A 385 1.60 21.06 7.69
C THR A 385 2.69 20.69 8.64
N VAL A 386 2.38 19.86 9.63
CA VAL A 386 3.36 19.18 10.49
C VAL A 386 3.29 17.69 10.19
N ALA A 387 4.41 17.10 9.84
CA ALA A 387 4.59 15.67 9.70
C ALA A 387 5.53 15.14 10.78
N LEU A 388 5.26 13.91 11.22
CA LEU A 388 6.12 13.20 12.17
C LEU A 388 6.94 12.16 11.43
N ASN A 389 8.25 12.19 11.59
CA ASN A 389 9.15 11.23 10.97
C ASN A 389 9.71 10.25 12.00
N ARG A 390 9.12 9.07 12.10
CA ARG A 390 9.52 8.00 13.02
C ARG A 390 9.49 8.39 14.52
N VAL A 391 8.56 9.23 14.92
CA VAL A 391 8.28 9.47 16.33
C VAL A 391 7.68 8.20 16.91
N SER A 392 8.30 7.64 17.95
CA SER A 392 7.84 6.42 18.59
C SER A 392 6.87 6.69 19.73
N SER A 393 5.97 5.74 19.97
CA SER A 393 5.12 5.73 21.15
C SER A 393 5.97 5.50 22.42
N ARG A 394 5.58 6.11 23.54
CA ARG A 394 6.18 5.81 24.86
C ARG A 394 5.97 4.35 25.24
N MET A 395 4.94 3.74 24.77
CA MET A 395 4.46 2.46 25.20
C MET A 395 4.93 1.30 24.30
N SER A 396 5.38 1.58 23.06
CA SER A 396 6.06 0.62 22.18
C SER A 396 7.05 1.36 21.27
N ALA A 397 8.32 1.03 21.40
CA ALA A 397 9.36 1.58 20.54
C ALA A 397 9.20 1.20 19.06
N ALA A 398 8.53 0.09 18.80
CA ALA A 398 8.21 -0.38 17.44
C ALA A 398 7.06 0.41 16.80
N ASN A 399 6.16 0.99 17.62
CA ASN A 399 5.05 1.81 17.13
C ASN A 399 5.53 3.22 16.79
N VAL A 400 5.93 3.43 15.55
CA VAL A 400 6.46 4.69 15.03
C VAL A 400 5.50 5.37 14.08
N SER A 401 5.47 6.70 14.11
CA SER A 401 4.70 7.51 13.17
C SER A 401 5.12 7.23 11.73
N SER A 402 4.15 7.18 10.81
CA SER A 402 4.43 7.18 9.37
C SER A 402 4.60 8.61 8.91
N GLY A 403 5.67 8.95 8.20
CA GLY A 403 5.89 10.29 7.64
C GLY A 403 4.83 10.75 6.62
N ARG A 404 3.80 9.94 6.37
CA ARG A 404 2.69 10.23 5.45
C ARG A 404 1.53 11.00 6.10
N GLN A 405 1.41 10.94 7.43
CA GLN A 405 0.32 11.63 8.14
C GLN A 405 0.77 13.04 8.51
N THR A 406 0.02 14.02 8.04
CA THR A 406 0.29 15.43 8.26
C THR A 406 -0.88 16.10 8.96
N ALA A 407 -0.58 16.87 10.02
CA ALA A 407 -1.55 17.77 10.63
C ALA A 407 -1.52 19.13 9.93
N LEU A 408 -2.69 19.62 9.52
CA LEU A 408 -2.84 20.93 8.88
C LEU A 408 -3.15 21.99 9.94
N PHE A 409 -2.50 23.16 9.85
CA PHE A 409 -2.84 24.32 10.66
C PHE A 409 -2.72 25.62 9.86
N LYS A 410 -3.40 26.67 10.33
CA LYS A 410 -3.41 27.98 9.67
C LYS A 410 -2.84 29.05 10.61
N VAL A 411 -2.00 29.88 10.05
CA VAL A 411 -1.50 31.09 10.69
C VAL A 411 -2.21 32.29 10.05
N LEU A 412 -3.01 33.00 10.84
CA LEU A 412 -3.82 34.13 10.36
C LEU A 412 -3.14 35.50 10.54
N VAL A 413 -2.20 35.56 11.47
CA VAL A 413 -1.41 36.75 11.82
C VAL A 413 -0.02 36.69 11.20
N TRP A 414 0.75 37.76 11.33
CA TRP A 414 2.13 37.91 10.83
C TRP A 414 2.23 37.86 9.30
N PRO A 415 1.86 38.95 8.62
CA PRO A 415 1.95 39.03 7.16
C PRO A 415 3.39 38.82 6.70
N ARG A 416 3.55 38.33 5.48
CA ARG A 416 4.86 38.19 4.83
C ARG A 416 5.40 39.58 4.53
N ASP A 417 6.50 39.95 5.18
CA ASP A 417 7.20 41.20 5.01
C ASP A 417 8.40 41.05 4.07
N LYS A 418 9.09 42.16 3.82
CA LYS A 418 10.30 42.17 2.97
C LYS A 418 11.39 41.23 3.51
N ASP A 419 11.49 41.07 4.84
CA ASP A 419 12.50 40.24 5.48
C ASP A 419 12.22 38.76 5.21
N PHE A 420 10.96 38.35 5.14
CA PHE A 420 10.57 37.02 4.67
C PHE A 420 11.11 36.73 3.26
N TYR A 421 10.87 37.66 2.33
CA TYR A 421 11.30 37.47 0.95
C TYR A 421 12.82 37.51 0.83
N LEU A 422 13.49 38.43 1.49
CA LEU A 422 14.95 38.52 1.49
C LEU A 422 15.59 37.26 2.09
N ALA A 423 15.08 36.72 3.20
CA ALA A 423 15.63 35.51 3.81
C ALA A 423 15.46 34.27 2.92
N ARG A 424 14.33 34.16 2.22
CA ARG A 424 13.99 32.98 1.42
C ARG A 424 14.50 33.04 -0.02
N PHE A 425 14.55 34.22 -0.62
CA PHE A 425 14.91 34.39 -2.01
C PHE A 425 16.32 34.92 -2.24
N ARG A 426 17.08 35.29 -1.19
CA ARG A 426 18.43 35.83 -1.36
C ARG A 426 19.35 34.91 -2.20
N VAL A 427 19.30 33.59 -1.98
CA VAL A 427 20.13 32.63 -2.72
C VAL A 427 19.67 32.51 -4.18
N PRO A 428 18.37 32.21 -4.46
CA PRO A 428 17.91 32.18 -5.85
C PRO A 428 18.04 33.54 -6.57
N LEU A 429 17.89 34.68 -5.87
CA LEU A 429 18.14 36.01 -6.44
C LEU A 429 19.61 36.21 -6.78
N LEU A 430 20.53 35.79 -5.91
CA LEU A 430 21.97 35.82 -6.20
C LEU A 430 22.33 34.94 -7.38
N LEU A 431 21.78 33.72 -7.42
CA LEU A 431 21.99 32.81 -8.55
C LEU A 431 21.44 33.39 -9.88
N ALA A 432 20.24 33.98 -9.82
CA ALA A 432 19.67 34.68 -10.99
C ALA A 432 20.51 35.88 -11.43
N ALA A 433 21.03 36.65 -10.46
CA ALA A 433 21.92 37.79 -10.79
C ALA A 433 23.24 37.31 -11.40
N VAL A 434 23.85 36.23 -10.89
CA VAL A 434 25.05 35.63 -11.46
C VAL A 434 24.77 35.10 -12.87
N LEU A 435 23.65 34.40 -13.07
CA LEU A 435 23.25 33.89 -14.38
C LEU A 435 23.03 35.02 -15.39
N LEU A 436 22.37 36.10 -14.96
CA LEU A 436 22.15 37.30 -15.78
C LEU A 436 23.49 37.94 -16.15
N LEU A 437 24.41 38.01 -15.18
CA LEU A 437 25.75 38.55 -15.41
C LEU A 437 26.55 37.70 -16.41
N VAL A 438 26.47 36.37 -16.28
CA VAL A 438 27.07 35.43 -17.26
C VAL A 438 26.45 35.61 -18.64
N LEU A 439 25.12 35.75 -18.74
CA LEU A 439 24.43 36.01 -20.00
C LEU A 439 24.85 37.35 -20.62
N ILE A 440 24.96 38.41 -19.82
CA ILE A 440 25.43 39.72 -20.28
C ILE A 440 26.88 39.64 -20.78
N VAL A 441 27.77 38.99 -20.03
CA VAL A 441 29.17 38.79 -20.42
C VAL A 441 29.25 37.92 -21.69
N SER A 442 28.49 36.84 -21.77
CA SER A 442 28.42 36.00 -22.98
C SER A 442 27.91 36.79 -24.17
N TRP A 443 26.86 37.57 -24.00
CA TRP A 443 26.33 38.43 -25.06
C TRP A 443 27.32 39.49 -25.50
N GLN A 444 28.05 40.13 -24.55
CA GLN A 444 29.10 41.09 -24.87
C GLN A 444 30.29 40.44 -25.60
N THR A 445 30.66 39.20 -25.20
CA THR A 445 31.75 38.48 -25.87
C THR A 445 31.34 38.03 -27.27
N VAL A 446 30.11 37.58 -27.49
CA VAL A 446 29.57 37.27 -28.83
C VAL A 446 29.55 38.55 -29.68
N ARG A 447 28.97 39.65 -29.18
CA ARG A 447 28.99 40.94 -29.91
C ARG A 447 30.39 41.46 -30.23
N ARG A 448 31.37 41.23 -29.33
CA ARG A 448 32.78 41.58 -29.61
C ARG A 448 33.38 40.69 -30.68
N ARG A 449 33.04 39.40 -30.70
CA ARG A 449 33.47 38.47 -31.75
C ARG A 449 32.83 38.80 -33.10
N ASP A 450 31.53 39.10 -33.10
CA ASP A 450 30.81 39.50 -34.32
C ASP A 450 31.41 40.78 -34.90
N ARG A 451 31.71 41.80 -34.07
CA ARG A 451 32.37 43.03 -34.51
C ARG A 451 33.85 42.84 -34.94
N ALA A 452 34.51 41.82 -34.35
CA ALA A 452 35.87 41.47 -34.80
C ALA A 452 35.80 40.70 -36.13
N ALA A 453 34.83 39.80 -36.30
CA ALA A 453 34.59 39.09 -37.54
C ALA A 453 34.11 40.01 -38.68
N GLU A 454 33.26 41.03 -38.38
CA GLU A 454 32.91 42.06 -39.36
C GLU A 454 34.13 42.85 -39.82
N LYS A 455 35.03 43.20 -38.89
CA LYS A 455 36.31 43.92 -39.28
C LYS A 455 37.29 43.03 -40.02
N GLU A 456 37.34 41.70 -39.67
CA GLU A 456 38.13 40.73 -40.43
C GLU A 456 37.52 40.47 -41.82
N ALA A 457 36.21 40.37 -41.95
CA ALA A 457 35.51 40.23 -43.22
C ALA A 457 35.62 41.44 -44.08
N GLU A 458 35.60 42.67 -43.51
CA GLU A 458 35.89 43.90 -44.25
C GLU A 458 37.35 43.98 -44.75
N ALA A 459 38.31 43.46 -43.98
CA ALA A 459 39.69 43.33 -44.33
C ALA A 459 39.93 42.22 -45.37
N GLU A 460 39.25 41.12 -45.32
CA GLU A 460 39.27 39.99 -46.26
C GLU A 460 38.59 40.35 -47.58
N HIS A 461 37.53 41.15 -47.58
CA HIS A 461 36.85 41.65 -48.78
C HIS A 461 37.72 42.62 -49.60
N LEU A 462 38.70 43.21 -48.95
CA LEU A 462 39.69 44.05 -49.62
C LEU A 462 40.87 43.27 -50.24
N LEU A 463 41.03 41.97 -49.87
CA LEU A 463 42.15 41.13 -50.33
C LEU A 463 41.74 39.95 -51.22
N ALA A 464 40.46 39.61 -51.33
CA ALA A 464 39.97 38.46 -52.09
C ALA A 464 39.07 38.85 -53.27
N GLY A 465 39.70 39.25 -54.32
CA GLY A 465 39.16 39.07 -55.69
C GLY A 465 39.47 37.65 -56.13
N ALA A 466 38.44 36.84 -56.35
CA ALA A 466 38.37 35.54 -57.02
C ALA A 466 38.24 34.30 -56.20
N GLY A 467 37.15 33.59 -56.47
CA GLY A 467 36.97 32.16 -56.09
C GLY A 467 35.65 31.86 -55.40
N GLU A 468 34.65 31.39 -56.15
CA GLU A 468 33.41 30.82 -55.62
C GLU A 468 33.70 29.63 -54.65
N PRO A 469 33.08 29.56 -53.52
CA PRO A 469 32.94 28.28 -52.80
C PRO A 469 31.56 27.69 -53.01
N ASP A 470 31.56 26.47 -53.41
CA ASP A 470 30.43 25.53 -53.48
C ASP A 470 29.90 25.28 -52.07
N THR A 471 28.89 26.04 -51.62
CA THR A 471 28.25 25.85 -50.33
C THR A 471 26.92 25.14 -50.53
N LEU A 472 26.93 23.83 -50.25
CA LEU A 472 25.70 23.07 -50.07
C LEU A 472 24.86 23.73 -48.97
N PRO A 473 23.54 23.89 -49.18
CA PRO A 473 22.64 24.49 -48.19
C PRO A 473 22.56 23.63 -46.96
N ARG A 474 22.91 24.16 -45.79
CA ARG A 474 22.91 23.47 -44.51
C ARG A 474 22.04 24.20 -43.50
N ARG A 475 21.16 23.48 -42.81
CA ARG A 475 20.31 24.09 -41.80
C ARG A 475 20.19 23.22 -40.56
N TRP A 476 20.33 23.83 -39.38
CA TRP A 476 20.09 23.16 -38.10
C TRP A 476 18.58 23.07 -37.81
N VAL A 477 18.08 21.87 -37.51
CA VAL A 477 16.67 21.61 -37.30
C VAL A 477 16.47 20.80 -36.02
N THR A 478 15.47 21.15 -35.24
CA THR A 478 15.04 20.36 -34.10
C THR A 478 13.58 19.94 -34.31
N LEU A 479 13.33 18.64 -34.21
CA LEU A 479 12.00 18.04 -34.34
C LEU A 479 11.57 17.43 -33.00
N PHE A 480 10.35 17.75 -32.58
CA PHE A 480 9.76 17.24 -31.37
C PHE A 480 8.48 16.47 -31.71
N TRP A 481 8.29 15.28 -31.16
CA TRP A 481 7.05 14.54 -31.36
C TRP A 481 6.66 13.75 -30.11
N SER A 482 5.36 13.56 -29.90
CA SER A 482 4.81 12.73 -28.84
C SER A 482 3.97 11.60 -29.43
N GLN A 483 4.03 10.44 -28.80
CA GLN A 483 3.10 9.33 -29.08
C GLN A 483 1.86 9.46 -28.20
N ARG A 484 0.69 9.14 -28.74
CA ARG A 484 -0.61 9.21 -28.03
C ARG A 484 -0.68 8.41 -26.72
N SER A 485 0.28 7.51 -26.47
CA SER A 485 0.36 6.64 -25.28
C SER A 485 1.49 6.99 -24.31
N SER A 486 2.28 8.02 -24.59
CA SER A 486 3.45 8.42 -23.79
C SER A 486 3.36 9.89 -23.41
N ILE A 487 3.59 10.19 -22.13
CA ILE A 487 3.70 11.55 -21.59
C ILE A 487 5.05 12.18 -21.99
N ALA A 488 6.01 11.37 -22.45
CA ALA A 488 7.34 11.84 -22.84
C ALA A 488 7.35 12.30 -24.29
N GLU A 489 7.81 13.53 -24.51
CA GLU A 489 8.10 14.09 -25.82
C GLU A 489 9.46 13.57 -26.31
N SER A 490 9.49 12.98 -27.50
CA SER A 490 10.73 12.55 -28.15
C SER A 490 11.32 13.72 -28.96
N ARG A 491 12.63 13.76 -29.09
CA ARG A 491 13.34 14.84 -29.75
C ARG A 491 14.44 14.31 -30.68
N TRP A 492 14.52 14.88 -31.88
CA TRP A 492 15.68 14.76 -32.76
C TRP A 492 16.23 16.17 -33.06
N ALA A 493 17.54 16.34 -33.05
CA ALA A 493 18.19 17.59 -33.41
C ALA A 493 19.44 17.31 -34.23
N GLY A 494 19.57 17.96 -35.36
CA GLY A 494 20.68 17.73 -36.26
C GLY A 494 20.74 18.74 -37.41
N MET A 495 21.82 18.67 -38.18
CA MET A 495 22.02 19.47 -39.39
C MET A 495 21.38 18.75 -40.57
N VAL A 496 20.50 19.41 -41.30
CA VAL A 496 20.02 18.93 -42.59
C VAL A 496 20.96 19.53 -43.65
N GLU A 497 21.84 18.70 -44.18
CA GLU A 497 22.86 19.16 -45.17
C GLU A 497 22.32 19.26 -46.59
N SER A 498 21.42 18.37 -46.97
CA SER A 498 20.70 18.41 -48.25
C SER A 498 19.26 17.97 -48.05
N SER A 499 19.05 16.81 -47.48
CA SER A 499 17.72 16.24 -47.19
C SER A 499 17.74 15.34 -45.95
N LEU A 500 16.57 15.19 -45.33
CA LEU A 500 16.30 14.28 -44.21
C LEU A 500 15.03 13.51 -44.51
N ILE A 501 15.13 12.21 -44.68
CA ILE A 501 14.00 11.35 -44.97
C ILE A 501 13.32 10.92 -43.66
N ILE A 502 12.02 11.15 -43.53
CA ILE A 502 11.18 10.73 -42.40
C ILE A 502 10.31 9.58 -42.83
N GLY A 503 10.33 8.49 -42.06
CA GLY A 503 9.55 7.29 -42.37
C GLY A 503 9.36 6.38 -41.15
N SER A 504 8.95 5.13 -41.39
CA SER A 504 8.76 4.10 -40.35
C SER A 504 9.81 2.98 -40.39
N ASP A 505 10.66 2.95 -41.42
CA ASP A 505 11.70 1.92 -41.57
C ASP A 505 13.07 2.51 -41.28
N ALA A 506 13.68 2.10 -40.18
CA ALA A 506 14.99 2.59 -39.75
C ALA A 506 16.15 2.26 -40.72
N ALA A 507 15.95 1.35 -41.67
CA ALA A 507 16.94 1.03 -42.68
C ALA A 507 16.84 1.97 -43.93
N GLN A 508 15.72 2.71 -44.05
CA GLN A 508 15.42 3.51 -45.23
C GLN A 508 15.16 4.99 -44.94
N CYS A 509 15.15 5.41 -43.69
CA CYS A 509 14.92 6.80 -43.32
C CYS A 509 15.92 7.31 -42.28
N ASP A 510 16.18 8.60 -42.29
CA ASP A 510 17.07 9.26 -41.33
C ASP A 510 16.40 9.52 -39.99
N LEU A 511 15.09 9.75 -40.00
CA LEU A 511 14.24 9.87 -38.82
C LEU A 511 13.13 8.84 -38.87
N CYS A 512 13.20 7.84 -37.98
CA CYS A 512 12.21 6.80 -37.88
C CYS A 512 11.14 7.14 -36.81
N LEU A 513 9.90 7.25 -37.27
CA LEU A 513 8.75 7.50 -36.42
C LEU A 513 7.96 6.18 -36.21
N PRO A 514 7.76 5.70 -35.00
CA PRO A 514 7.15 4.40 -34.73
C PRO A 514 5.60 4.45 -34.79
N ASP A 515 5.06 4.74 -35.96
CA ASP A 515 3.62 4.69 -36.27
C ASP A 515 3.37 3.78 -37.47
N LYS A 516 2.58 2.74 -37.32
CA LYS A 516 2.21 1.76 -38.37
C LYS A 516 1.51 2.36 -39.60
N ARG A 517 1.11 3.63 -39.55
CA ARG A 517 0.46 4.36 -40.65
C ARG A 517 1.44 5.24 -41.42
N ILE A 518 2.68 5.30 -40.99
CA ILE A 518 3.74 5.99 -41.70
C ILE A 518 4.35 4.99 -42.68
N ALA A 519 4.53 5.42 -43.92
CA ALA A 519 5.21 4.60 -44.93
C ALA A 519 6.70 4.41 -44.56
N PRO A 520 7.39 3.37 -45.07
CA PRO A 520 8.82 3.18 -44.87
C PRO A 520 9.64 4.44 -45.14
N GLN A 521 9.37 5.12 -46.22
CA GLN A 521 9.78 6.49 -46.53
C GLN A 521 8.52 7.30 -46.79
N HIS A 522 8.22 8.30 -45.96
CA HIS A 522 6.95 9.01 -46.02
C HIS A 522 7.05 10.42 -46.61
N CYS A 523 7.99 11.19 -46.12
CA CYS A 523 8.29 12.53 -46.63
C CYS A 523 9.77 12.85 -46.44
N VAL A 524 10.21 13.86 -47.16
CA VAL A 524 11.58 14.39 -47.10
C VAL A 524 11.53 15.85 -46.64
N LEU A 525 12.45 16.24 -45.75
CA LEU A 525 12.78 17.61 -45.47
C LEU A 525 14.02 17.96 -46.29
N ALA A 526 13.96 18.97 -47.12
CA ALA A 526 15.07 19.40 -47.97
C ALA A 526 15.48 20.82 -47.60
N ALA A 527 16.78 21.06 -47.45
CA ALA A 527 17.34 22.40 -47.27
C ALA A 527 17.57 23.02 -48.63
N GLN A 528 16.98 24.18 -48.88
CA GLN A 528 17.16 24.96 -50.12
C GLN A 528 17.48 26.42 -49.78
N GLY A 529 18.76 26.78 -49.86
CA GLY A 529 19.23 28.08 -49.37
C GLY A 529 18.86 28.29 -47.90
N ASP A 530 18.26 29.41 -47.57
CA ASP A 530 17.77 29.74 -46.23
C ASP A 530 16.41 29.14 -45.88
N SER A 531 15.89 28.24 -46.69
CA SER A 531 14.57 27.66 -46.53
C SER A 531 14.64 26.15 -46.26
N LEU A 532 13.73 25.66 -45.46
CA LEU A 532 13.48 24.23 -45.30
C LEU A 532 12.15 23.91 -45.96
N LEU A 533 12.15 22.93 -46.83
CA LEU A 533 10.98 22.46 -47.56
C LEU A 533 10.60 21.09 -47.03
N VAL A 534 9.32 20.76 -47.05
CA VAL A 534 8.80 19.38 -46.84
C VAL A 534 8.08 18.93 -48.09
N GLN A 535 8.32 17.67 -48.49
CA GLN A 535 7.66 17.07 -49.64
C GLN A 535 7.23 15.64 -49.33
N PRO A 536 5.97 15.22 -49.63
CA PRO A 536 5.57 13.82 -49.62
C PRO A 536 6.36 13.02 -50.65
N LEU A 537 6.81 11.81 -50.30
CA LEU A 537 7.59 10.96 -51.19
C LEU A 537 6.74 10.11 -52.17
N SER A 538 5.43 10.08 -51.98
CA SER A 538 4.51 9.46 -52.96
C SER A 538 3.10 10.04 -52.81
N ASP A 539 2.28 9.91 -53.85
CA ASP A 539 0.86 10.32 -53.84
C ASP A 539 0.01 9.62 -52.81
N ARG A 540 0.51 8.51 -52.26
CA ARG A 540 -0.17 7.71 -51.19
C ARG A 540 0.21 8.18 -49.79
N THR A 541 1.28 8.94 -49.62
CA THR A 541 1.76 9.50 -48.35
C THR A 541 1.11 10.85 -48.10
N ARG A 542 0.35 10.94 -46.98
CA ARG A 542 -0.37 12.18 -46.64
C ARG A 542 0.39 12.95 -45.57
N VAL A 543 0.88 14.11 -45.92
CA VAL A 543 1.52 15.04 -45.01
C VAL A 543 0.62 16.25 -44.81
N TYR A 544 0.52 16.73 -43.59
CA TYR A 544 -0.22 17.95 -43.27
C TYR A 544 0.72 18.93 -42.57
N VAL A 545 0.69 20.18 -42.98
CA VAL A 545 1.40 21.28 -42.31
C VAL A 545 0.37 22.19 -41.66
N ASN A 546 0.46 22.39 -40.34
CA ASN A 546 -0.49 23.20 -39.56
C ASN A 546 -1.97 22.83 -39.78
N GLY A 547 -2.24 21.53 -40.05
CA GLY A 547 -3.58 20.97 -40.28
C GLY A 547 -4.02 20.95 -41.74
N GLU A 548 -3.35 21.63 -42.65
CA GLU A 548 -3.63 21.63 -44.10
C GLU A 548 -2.82 20.54 -44.81
N ARG A 549 -3.47 19.80 -45.70
CA ARG A 549 -2.82 18.76 -46.50
C ARG A 549 -1.96 19.40 -47.58
N ILE A 550 -0.75 18.90 -47.75
CA ILE A 550 0.16 19.27 -48.83
C ILE A 550 0.24 18.12 -49.86
N ASP A 551 0.19 18.44 -51.11
CA ASP A 551 0.30 17.48 -52.22
C ASP A 551 1.63 17.63 -53.01
N GLY A 552 2.52 18.55 -52.60
CA GLY A 552 3.82 18.82 -53.20
C GLY A 552 4.78 19.47 -52.21
N GLU A 553 5.77 20.17 -52.72
CA GLU A 553 6.72 20.90 -51.89
C GLU A 553 6.04 22.03 -51.13
N HIS A 554 6.33 22.13 -49.84
CA HIS A 554 5.84 23.18 -48.97
C HIS A 554 6.96 23.76 -48.11
N ARG A 555 7.05 25.09 -48.06
CA ARG A 555 8.06 25.80 -47.27
C ARG A 555 7.67 25.85 -45.80
N LEU A 556 8.56 25.34 -44.94
CA LEU A 556 8.36 25.31 -43.51
C LEU A 556 8.86 26.58 -42.83
N GLN A 557 8.13 26.96 -41.78
CA GLN A 557 8.48 28.06 -40.90
C GLN A 557 8.78 27.53 -39.48
N ASN A 558 9.43 28.38 -38.68
CA ASN A 558 9.69 28.02 -37.27
C ASN A 558 8.40 27.82 -36.50
N ASN A 559 8.34 26.74 -35.73
CA ASN A 559 7.16 26.24 -34.96
C ASN A 559 6.03 25.62 -35.81
N ASP A 560 6.24 25.37 -37.11
CA ASP A 560 5.27 24.60 -37.89
C ASP A 560 5.08 23.19 -37.30
N THR A 561 3.85 22.68 -37.44
CA THR A 561 3.48 21.32 -37.03
C THR A 561 3.23 20.45 -38.25
N LEU A 562 3.99 19.37 -38.36
CA LEU A 562 3.84 18.36 -39.40
C LEU A 562 3.03 17.19 -38.82
N ARG A 563 1.91 16.83 -39.43
CA ARG A 563 1.19 15.61 -39.09
C ARG A 563 1.46 14.55 -40.16
N ILE A 564 2.11 13.47 -39.73
CA ILE A 564 2.54 12.34 -40.53
C ILE A 564 1.90 11.07 -39.92
N GLY A 565 0.96 10.45 -40.60
CA GLY A 565 0.14 9.39 -40.02
C GLY A 565 -0.71 9.91 -38.85
N LYS A 566 -0.49 9.38 -37.65
CA LYS A 566 -1.09 9.87 -36.38
C LYS A 566 -0.11 10.68 -35.54
N THR A 567 1.13 10.74 -35.95
CA THR A 567 2.19 11.43 -35.21
C THR A 567 2.21 12.90 -35.63
N THR A 568 2.23 13.78 -34.65
CA THR A 568 2.44 15.23 -34.87
C THR A 568 3.86 15.58 -34.47
N VAL A 569 4.59 16.18 -35.39
CA VAL A 569 5.98 16.60 -35.23
C VAL A 569 6.01 18.12 -35.26
N ARG A 570 6.52 18.75 -34.22
CA ARG A 570 6.72 20.18 -34.15
C ARG A 570 8.16 20.50 -34.57
N LEU A 571 8.30 21.47 -35.47
CA LEU A 571 9.56 21.91 -36.03
C LEU A 571 10.07 23.15 -35.29
N VAL A 572 11.38 23.19 -35.00
CA VAL A 572 12.08 24.37 -34.51
C VAL A 572 13.31 24.56 -35.38
N LEU A 573 13.39 25.71 -36.06
CA LEU A 573 14.46 26.11 -36.99
C LEU A 573 15.48 26.99 -36.29
#